data_a01724e18dca5fcf14661dd741f0ed20
#
_entry.id   a01724e18dca5fcf14661dd741f0ed20
#
_cell.length_a   1.000
_cell.length_b   1.000
_cell.length_c   1.000
_cell.angle_alpha   90.00
_cell.angle_beta   90.00
_cell.angle_gamma   90.00
#
_symmetry.space_group_name_H-M   'P 1'
#
loop_
_entity.id
_entity.type
_entity.pdbx_description
1 polymer ?
#
loop_
_entity_poly.entity_id
_entity_poly.type
_entity_poly.pdbx_seq_one_letter_code
_entity_poly.pdbx_strand_id
1 'polypeptide(L)'
;MTTTNSGRRVTPQRAAVEGALDRLDDFVSAQDLHARLRDSGAGIGLATVYRTLQAMTADAEVDVLRTKDGEAVYRRCSTGHHHHLVCRECGRTVEVEGPAVERWAAKVSADNGFREIEHTVEIVGVCADCPA
;
A
#
# COMPACT_ATOMS: atom_id res chain seq x y z
N MET A 1 -21.76 1.25 -9.52
CA MET A 1 -21.26 1.52 -9.16
C MET A 1 -20.71 1.86 -8.37
N THR A 2 -20.35 1.97 -8.20
CA THR A 2 -19.92 2.21 -7.53
C THR A 2 -19.21 2.90 -7.01
N THR A 3 -18.96 3.33 -6.77
CA THR A 3 -18.23 3.93 -6.44
C THR A 3 -17.86 4.08 -5.39
N THR A 4 -17.37 3.71 -5.14
CA THR A 4 -16.96 3.59 -4.16
C THR A 4 -16.29 4.52 -3.53
N ASN A 5 -15.57 5.18 -3.87
CA ASN A 5 -15.01 6.16 -3.26
C ASN A 5 -15.84 7.23 -2.99
N SER A 6 -16.98 6.96 -2.87
CA SER A 6 -17.96 7.75 -2.61
C SER A 6 -17.68 9.12 -2.16
N GLY A 7 -17.93 10.09 -2.83
CA GLY A 7 -17.72 11.45 -2.47
C GLY A 7 -16.30 11.91 -2.53
N ARG A 8 -15.38 11.03 -2.78
CA ARG A 8 -14.00 11.44 -2.83
C ARG A 8 -13.61 11.89 -4.21
N ARG A 9 -13.05 13.09 -4.31
CA ARG A 9 -12.61 13.59 -5.57
C ARG A 9 -11.20 13.27 -5.82
N VAL A 10 -10.85 12.98 -7.07
CA VAL A 10 -9.46 12.88 -7.51
C VAL A 10 -9.03 14.28 -7.90
N THR A 11 -8.26 14.94 -7.06
CA THR A 11 -7.74 16.27 -7.34
C THR A 11 -6.47 16.16 -8.18
N PRO A 12 -6.05 17.25 -8.84
CA PRO A 12 -4.77 17.23 -9.53
C PRO A 12 -3.60 16.86 -8.63
N GLN A 13 -3.64 17.30 -7.38
CA GLN A 13 -2.58 16.95 -6.42
C GLN A 13 -2.57 15.45 -6.14
N ARG A 14 -3.74 14.87 -5.93
CA ARG A 14 -3.81 13.43 -5.68
C ARG A 14 -3.33 12.65 -6.90
N ALA A 15 -3.73 13.08 -8.08
CA ALA A 15 -3.30 12.41 -9.31
C ALA A 15 -1.78 12.47 -9.48
N ALA A 16 -1.18 13.61 -9.13
CA ALA A 16 0.27 13.75 -9.21
C ALA A 16 1.00 12.81 -8.24
N VAL A 17 0.49 12.70 -7.01
CA VAL A 17 1.06 11.79 -6.00
C VAL A 17 0.93 10.35 -6.47
N GLU A 18 -0.24 9.96 -6.95
CA GLU A 18 -0.48 8.61 -7.45
C GLU A 18 0.46 8.29 -8.61
N GLY A 19 0.60 9.21 -9.55
CA GLY A 19 1.49 9.01 -10.69
C GLY A 19 2.95 8.86 -10.29
N ALA A 20 3.40 9.65 -9.31
CA ALA A 20 4.77 9.54 -8.83
C ALA A 20 5.02 8.19 -8.16
N LEU A 21 4.05 7.73 -7.36
CA LEU A 21 4.17 6.42 -6.71
C LEU A 21 4.18 5.28 -7.73
N ASP A 22 3.38 5.40 -8.78
CA ASP A 22 3.29 4.34 -9.80
C ASP A 22 4.61 4.17 -10.56
N ARG A 23 5.47 5.18 -10.57
CA ARG A 23 6.77 5.08 -11.23
C ARG A 23 7.84 4.44 -10.36
N LEU A 24 7.51 4.18 -9.09
CA LEU A 24 8.49 3.64 -8.14
C LEU A 24 8.16 2.19 -7.85
N ASP A 25 9.20 1.37 -7.83
CA ASP A 25 9.03 -0.05 -7.52
C ASP A 25 9.27 -0.35 -6.05
N ASP A 26 9.64 0.64 -5.27
CA ASP A 26 10.04 0.44 -3.89
C ASP A 26 9.33 1.43 -2.98
N PHE A 27 9.46 1.21 -1.69
CA PHE A 27 8.87 2.12 -0.71
C PHE A 27 9.60 3.46 -0.71
N VAL A 28 8.86 4.51 -0.47
CA VAL A 28 9.40 5.87 -0.46
C VAL A 28 8.78 6.64 0.71
N SER A 29 9.58 7.48 1.36
CA SER A 29 9.06 8.35 2.41
C SER A 29 8.29 9.51 1.79
N ALA A 30 7.46 10.16 2.61
CA ALA A 30 6.74 11.34 2.13
C ALA A 30 7.69 12.45 1.71
N GLN A 31 8.80 12.61 2.43
CA GLN A 31 9.78 13.63 2.08
C GLN A 31 10.46 13.37 0.74
N ASP A 32 10.85 12.11 0.52
CA ASP A 32 11.47 11.75 -0.76
C ASP A 32 10.48 11.88 -1.91
N LEU A 33 9.23 11.50 -1.67
CA LEU A 33 8.20 11.66 -2.68
C LEU A 33 7.97 13.13 -3.01
N HIS A 34 7.95 13.97 -1.98
CA HIS A 34 7.82 15.41 -2.17
C HIS A 34 8.98 15.97 -3.01
N ALA A 35 10.20 15.52 -2.73
CA ALA A 35 11.36 15.95 -3.50
C ALA A 35 11.25 15.56 -4.97
N ARG A 36 10.79 14.34 -5.23
CA ARG A 36 10.60 13.88 -6.61
C ARG A 36 9.53 14.68 -7.34
N LEU A 37 8.44 15.00 -6.64
CA LEU A 37 7.38 15.83 -7.22
C LEU A 37 7.91 17.25 -7.53
N ARG A 38 8.67 17.82 -6.62
CA ARG A 38 9.25 19.13 -6.84
C ARG A 38 10.19 19.14 -8.05
N ASP A 39 11.02 18.09 -8.17
CA ASP A 39 11.95 17.98 -9.28
C ASP A 39 11.22 17.81 -10.61
N SER A 40 10.03 17.27 -10.60
CA SER A 40 9.23 17.09 -11.82
C SER A 40 8.41 18.34 -12.14
N GLY A 41 8.51 19.39 -11.32
CA GLY A 41 7.79 20.63 -11.55
C GLY A 41 6.42 20.70 -10.91
N ALA A 42 6.03 19.71 -10.14
CA ALA A 42 4.74 19.74 -9.45
C ALA A 42 4.85 20.64 -8.22
N GLY A 43 4.01 21.64 -8.13
CA GLY A 43 4.05 22.59 -7.03
C GLY A 43 3.19 22.13 -5.85
N ILE A 44 3.51 20.99 -5.27
CA ILE A 44 2.73 20.41 -4.19
C ILE A 44 3.54 20.47 -2.91
N GLY A 45 2.96 21.05 -1.86
CA GLY A 45 3.63 21.17 -0.57
C GLY A 45 3.73 19.85 0.17
N LEU A 46 4.68 19.75 1.08
CA LEU A 46 4.91 18.53 1.86
C LEU A 46 3.67 18.14 2.67
N ALA A 47 2.99 19.12 3.27
CA ALA A 47 1.79 18.83 4.05
C ALA A 47 0.69 18.18 3.19
N THR A 48 0.57 18.62 1.94
CA THR A 48 -0.40 18.05 1.02
C THR A 48 -0.01 16.62 0.65
N VAL A 49 1.29 16.37 0.46
CA VAL A 49 1.77 15.00 0.19
C VAL A 49 1.40 14.08 1.36
N TYR A 50 1.64 14.51 2.59
CA TYR A 50 1.29 13.72 3.78
C TYR A 50 -0.21 13.45 3.84
N ARG A 51 -1.03 14.48 3.65
CA ARG A 51 -2.48 14.28 3.71
C ARG A 51 -2.97 13.34 2.62
N THR A 52 -2.40 13.43 1.43
CA THR A 52 -2.77 12.56 0.32
C THR A 52 -2.39 11.10 0.62
N LEU A 53 -1.18 10.90 1.15
CA LEU A 53 -0.74 9.55 1.50
C LEU A 53 -1.60 8.96 2.62
N GLN A 54 -2.01 9.76 3.59
CA GLN A 54 -2.89 9.30 4.64
C GLN A 54 -4.27 8.91 4.08
N ALA A 55 -4.79 9.69 3.15
CA ALA A 55 -6.07 9.37 2.52
C ALA A 55 -5.96 8.08 1.70
N MET A 56 -4.86 7.90 0.97
CA MET A 56 -4.64 6.69 0.20
C MET A 56 -4.46 5.47 1.10
N THR A 57 -3.85 5.66 2.27
CA THR A 57 -3.73 4.59 3.25
C THR A 57 -5.11 4.17 3.76
N ALA A 58 -5.96 5.13 4.08
CA ALA A 58 -7.31 4.84 4.55
C ALA A 58 -8.14 4.14 3.48
N ASP A 59 -7.86 4.42 2.22
CA ASP A 59 -8.56 3.80 1.09
C ASP A 59 -7.92 2.47 0.67
N ALA A 60 -6.90 2.02 1.37
CA ALA A 60 -6.16 0.79 1.07
C ALA A 60 -5.52 0.81 -0.32
N GLU A 61 -5.07 1.98 -0.77
CA GLU A 61 -4.43 2.13 -2.07
C GLU A 61 -2.91 2.10 -2.00
N VAL A 62 -2.35 2.22 -0.81
CA VAL A 62 -0.90 2.12 -0.60
C VAL A 62 -0.61 1.22 0.58
N ASP A 63 0.55 0.58 0.54
CA ASP A 63 1.10 -0.15 1.67
C ASP A 63 1.99 0.81 2.45
N VAL A 64 1.96 0.70 3.76
CA VAL A 64 2.75 1.54 4.66
C VAL A 64 3.60 0.66 5.53
N LEU A 65 4.87 1.00 5.62
CA LEU A 65 5.78 0.33 6.53
C LEU A 65 6.48 1.36 7.39
N ARG A 66 6.96 0.93 8.55
CA ARG A 66 7.83 1.76 9.36
C ARG A 66 9.24 1.18 9.32
N THR A 67 10.20 2.04 9.08
CA THR A 67 11.61 1.64 9.12
C THR A 67 12.05 1.51 10.57
N LYS A 68 13.27 1.01 10.77
CA LYS A 68 13.83 0.90 12.11
C LYS A 68 13.88 2.25 12.83
N ASP A 69 14.02 3.32 12.06
CA ASP A 69 14.05 4.67 12.63
C ASP A 69 12.65 5.20 12.91
N GLY A 70 11.62 4.43 12.62
CA GLY A 70 10.24 4.85 12.85
C GLY A 70 9.64 5.67 11.73
N GLU A 71 10.36 5.85 10.64
CA GLU A 71 9.86 6.62 9.50
C GLU A 71 8.84 5.80 8.71
N ALA A 72 7.73 6.42 8.34
CA ALA A 72 6.75 5.77 7.49
C ALA A 72 7.19 5.85 6.03
N VAL A 73 7.13 4.73 5.33
CA VAL A 73 7.39 4.68 3.90
C VAL A 73 6.22 4.02 3.21
N TYR A 74 6.00 4.38 1.97
CA TYR A 74 4.78 4.05 1.23
C TYR A 74 5.10 3.46 -0.12
N ARG A 75 4.26 2.54 -0.56
CA ARG A 75 4.34 1.98 -1.91
C ARG A 75 2.94 1.73 -2.42
N ARG A 76 2.70 2.05 -3.69
CA ARG A 76 1.40 1.79 -4.29
C ARG A 76 1.16 0.29 -4.33
N CYS A 77 -0.03 -0.13 -3.91
CA CYS A 77 -0.38 -1.55 -3.94
C CYS A 77 -0.50 -2.03 -5.38
N SER A 78 -0.09 -3.28 -5.61
CA SER A 78 -0.29 -3.91 -6.91
C SER A 78 -1.76 -4.09 -7.16
N THR A 79 -2.14 -4.11 -8.42
CA THR A 79 -3.50 -4.47 -8.78
C THR A 79 -3.66 -5.98 -8.61
N GLY A 80 -4.79 -6.41 -8.12
CA GLY A 80 -5.07 -7.81 -7.90
C GLY A 80 -4.72 -8.23 -6.49
N HIS A 81 -5.00 -9.48 -6.20
CA HIS A 81 -4.79 -10.02 -4.86
C HIS A 81 -3.33 -10.30 -4.59
N HIS A 82 -2.84 -9.82 -3.49
CA HIS A 82 -1.51 -10.13 -3.03
C HIS A 82 -1.49 -10.08 -1.51
N HIS A 83 -0.53 -10.76 -0.94
CA HIS A 83 -0.33 -10.81 0.50
C HIS A 83 1.08 -10.33 0.80
N HIS A 84 1.35 -10.02 2.05
CA HIS A 84 2.64 -9.49 2.43
C HIS A 84 3.32 -10.36 3.47
N LEU A 85 4.62 -10.52 3.31
CA LEU A 85 5.48 -11.11 4.31
C LEU A 85 6.32 -9.96 4.86
N VAL A 86 6.21 -9.69 6.15
CA VAL A 86 6.79 -8.50 6.77
C VAL A 86 7.73 -8.89 7.88
N CYS A 87 8.92 -8.30 7.89
CA CYS A 87 9.85 -8.47 9.00
C CYS A 87 9.51 -7.47 10.10
N ARG A 88 9.20 -7.98 11.29
CA ARG A 88 8.83 -7.11 12.40
C ARG A 88 10.02 -6.34 12.97
N GLU A 89 11.25 -6.74 12.63
CA GLU A 89 12.44 -6.06 13.14
C GLU A 89 12.87 -4.91 12.25
N CYS A 90 12.93 -5.10 10.95
CA CYS A 90 13.44 -4.07 10.05
C CYS A 90 12.41 -3.51 9.08
N GLY A 91 11.22 -4.10 9.05
CA GLY A 91 10.15 -3.63 8.17
C GLY A 91 10.26 -4.12 6.73
N ARG A 92 11.24 -4.97 6.42
CA ARG A 92 11.34 -5.53 5.08
C ARG A 92 10.02 -6.21 4.71
N THR A 93 9.50 -5.90 3.54
CA THR A 93 8.23 -6.44 3.09
C THR A 93 8.39 -7.05 1.72
N VAL A 94 7.81 -8.21 1.53
CA VAL A 94 7.79 -8.89 0.25
C VAL A 94 6.34 -9.17 -0.10
N GLU A 95 5.93 -8.81 -1.31
CA GLU A 95 4.63 -9.20 -1.81
C GLU A 95 4.70 -10.66 -2.22
N VAL A 96 3.72 -11.43 -1.81
CA VAL A 96 3.65 -12.84 -2.18
C VAL A 96 2.25 -13.14 -2.69
N GLU A 97 2.16 -14.06 -3.63
CA GLU A 97 0.89 -14.54 -4.11
C GLU A 97 0.53 -15.80 -3.34
N GLY A 98 -0.74 -15.95 -3.08
CA GLY A 98 -1.20 -17.12 -2.34
C GLY A 98 -2.38 -17.79 -3.01
N PRO A 99 -2.16 -18.42 -4.19
CA PRO A 99 -3.30 -19.05 -4.89
C PRO A 99 -4.03 -20.09 -4.05
N ALA A 100 -3.30 -20.78 -3.20
CA ALA A 100 -3.95 -21.76 -2.30
C ALA A 100 -4.86 -21.06 -1.29
N VAL A 101 -4.45 -19.89 -0.78
CA VAL A 101 -5.26 -19.11 0.14
C VAL A 101 -6.51 -18.59 -0.58
N GLU A 102 -6.33 -18.09 -1.81
CA GLU A 102 -7.46 -17.58 -2.60
C GLU A 102 -8.49 -18.69 -2.85
N ARG A 103 -8.03 -19.86 -3.24
CA ARG A 103 -8.93 -20.98 -3.50
C ARG A 103 -9.66 -21.42 -2.24
N TRP A 104 -8.94 -21.49 -1.14
CA TRP A 104 -9.52 -21.86 0.14
C TRP A 104 -10.60 -20.87 0.57
N ALA A 105 -10.29 -19.57 0.48
CA ALA A 105 -11.24 -18.53 0.85
C ALA A 105 -12.50 -18.59 -0.01
N ALA A 106 -12.34 -18.81 -1.31
CA ALA A 106 -13.48 -18.90 -2.22
C ALA A 106 -14.34 -20.12 -1.87
N LYS A 107 -13.70 -21.25 -1.58
CA LYS A 107 -14.43 -22.46 -1.26
C LYS A 107 -15.20 -22.33 0.05
N VAL A 108 -14.55 -21.84 1.09
CA VAL A 108 -15.19 -21.66 2.39
C VAL A 108 -16.38 -20.72 2.27
N SER A 109 -16.22 -19.66 1.50
CA SER A 109 -17.29 -18.67 1.32
C SER A 109 -18.47 -19.28 0.58
N ALA A 110 -18.19 -19.98 -0.51
CA ALA A 110 -19.25 -20.62 -1.29
C ALA A 110 -19.97 -21.70 -0.45
N ASP A 111 -19.23 -22.50 0.30
CA ASP A 111 -19.79 -23.56 1.12
C ASP A 111 -20.72 -23.00 2.20
N ASN A 112 -20.51 -21.76 2.60
CA ASN A 112 -21.30 -21.13 3.63
C ASN A 112 -22.28 -20.08 3.10
N GLY A 113 -22.41 -19.95 1.78
CA GLY A 113 -23.38 -19.05 1.18
C GLY A 113 -22.96 -17.59 1.15
N PHE A 114 -21.66 -17.30 1.20
CA PHE A 114 -21.18 -15.93 1.13
C PHE A 114 -20.68 -15.59 -0.27
N ARG A 115 -20.82 -14.35 -0.66
CA ARG A 115 -20.31 -13.82 -1.91
C ARG A 115 -19.73 -12.44 -1.67
N GLU A 116 -19.02 -11.91 -2.65
CA GLU A 116 -18.39 -10.59 -2.58
C GLU A 116 -17.46 -10.52 -1.38
N ILE A 117 -16.68 -11.57 -1.20
CA ILE A 117 -15.82 -11.70 -0.03
C ILE A 117 -14.53 -10.93 -0.25
N GLU A 118 -13.96 -10.48 0.87
CA GLU A 118 -12.63 -9.91 0.88
C GLU A 118 -11.84 -10.58 1.97
N HIS A 119 -10.54 -10.62 1.80
CA HIS A 119 -9.68 -11.14 2.85
C HIS A 119 -8.31 -10.49 2.75
N THR A 120 -7.61 -10.43 3.86
CA THR A 120 -6.24 -9.97 3.89
C THR A 120 -5.43 -10.98 4.67
N VAL A 121 -4.19 -11.18 4.22
CA VAL A 121 -3.28 -12.07 4.93
C VAL A 121 -1.93 -11.38 5.02
N GLU A 122 -1.42 -11.25 6.24
CA GLU A 122 -0.07 -10.78 6.45
C GLU A 122 0.65 -11.82 7.27
N ILE A 123 1.85 -12.15 6.85
CA ILE A 123 2.69 -13.09 7.58
C ILE A 123 3.85 -12.27 8.16
N VAL A 124 4.02 -12.33 9.46
CA VAL A 124 4.99 -11.52 10.17
C VAL A 124 6.06 -12.42 10.78
N GLY A 125 7.30 -12.09 10.55
CA GLY A 125 8.41 -12.86 11.08
C GLY A 125 9.66 -12.03 11.17
N VAL A 126 10.81 -12.68 11.18
CA VAL A 126 12.12 -12.01 11.22
C VAL A 126 12.88 -12.45 9.99
N CYS A 127 13.33 -11.49 9.18
CA CYS A 127 14.03 -11.82 7.94
C CYS A 127 15.45 -12.35 8.23
N ALA A 128 16.04 -12.98 7.22
CA ALA A 128 17.35 -13.61 7.37
C ALA A 128 18.46 -12.61 7.71
N ASP A 129 18.27 -11.35 7.33
CA ASP A 129 19.30 -10.33 7.56
C ASP A 129 19.23 -9.73 8.96
N CYS A 130 18.22 -10.05 9.73
CA CYS A 130 18.09 -9.56 11.10
C CYS A 130 18.58 -10.61 12.08
N PRO A 131 19.17 -10.19 13.21
CA PRO A 131 19.62 -11.16 14.21
C PRO A 131 18.44 -11.92 14.79
N ALA A 132 18.66 -13.16 15.08
CA ALA A 132 17.65 -14.01 15.69
C ALA A 132 17.38 -13.58 17.15
#